data_23c7c756a889480289c14660b40b0152
#
_entry.id   23c7c756a889480289c14660b40b0152
#
_cell.length_a   1.000
_cell.length_b   1.000
_cell.length_c   1.000
_cell.angle_alpha   90.00
_cell.angle_beta   90.00
_cell.angle_gamma   90.00
#
_symmetry.space_group_name_H-M   'P 1'
#
loop_
_entity.id
_entity.type
_entity.pdbx_description
1 polymer ?
#
loop_
_entity_poly.entity_id
_entity_poly.type
_entity_poly.pdbx_seq_one_letter_code
_entity_poly.pdbx_strand_id
1 'polypeptide(L)'
;YYASLSYYNETGLLKTTSMDEQNYNINTDYNRFNFTSNLNLKPTKRLSIDMGVNGYIAETNYPQEDSGTLYEAAMAINPVYYPTLMQNGSIPGIDGNNYNPNPYGMLTRRGYRNEYNSKIYTNLRIAHDLDFWNWSKGLSVTATLAFDTWTGRTLKYNKMESTYWYAGSKDPNTGLWNNDVFNEDG
;
A
#
# COMPACT_ATOMS: atom_id res chain seq x y z
N TYR A 1 6.52 -33.92 -4.15
CA TYR A 1 6.54 -32.61 -3.50
C TYR A 1 6.76 -31.51 -4.53
N TYR A 2 6.18 -30.34 -4.29
CA TYR A 2 6.35 -29.13 -5.08
C TYR A 2 6.47 -27.93 -4.15
N ALA A 3 7.37 -27.01 -4.45
CA ALA A 3 7.47 -25.73 -3.75
C ALA A 3 7.79 -24.63 -4.77
N SER A 4 7.15 -23.49 -4.63
CA SER A 4 7.46 -22.28 -5.41
C SER A 4 7.41 -21.03 -4.55
N LEU A 5 8.25 -20.07 -4.90
CA LEU A 5 8.29 -18.75 -4.32
C LEU A 5 8.37 -17.75 -5.47
N SER A 6 7.54 -16.71 -5.46
CA SER A 6 7.62 -15.62 -6.42
C SER A 6 7.53 -14.27 -5.73
N TYR A 7 8.22 -13.31 -6.28
CA TYR A 7 8.20 -11.92 -5.86
C TYR A 7 7.71 -11.05 -7.01
N TYR A 8 6.84 -10.11 -6.68
CA TYR A 8 6.34 -9.09 -7.59
C TYR A 8 6.50 -7.72 -6.95
N ASN A 9 6.99 -6.77 -7.73
CA ASN A 9 7.13 -5.38 -7.34
C ASN A 9 6.53 -4.48 -8.42
N GLU A 10 5.82 -3.44 -7.99
CA GLU A 10 5.25 -2.40 -8.85
C GLU A 10 5.43 -1.05 -8.18
N THR A 11 5.92 -0.07 -8.94
CA THR A 11 6.12 1.30 -8.49
C THR A 11 5.12 2.24 -9.16
N GLY A 12 4.72 3.30 -8.43
CA GLY A 12 3.79 4.28 -8.95
C GLY A 12 4.40 5.23 -9.97
N LEU A 13 3.53 5.90 -10.72
CA LEU A 13 3.90 6.84 -11.80
C LEU A 13 4.07 8.28 -11.31
N LEU A 14 3.66 8.60 -10.09
CA LEU A 14 3.73 9.96 -9.54
C LEU A 14 5.18 10.33 -9.23
N LYS A 15 5.60 11.52 -9.68
CA LYS A 15 6.92 12.06 -9.31
C LYS A 15 6.93 12.50 -7.86
N THR A 16 7.81 11.92 -7.07
CA THR A 16 7.95 12.17 -5.64
C THR A 16 9.35 12.64 -5.26
N THR A 17 10.06 13.28 -6.21
CA THR A 17 11.46 13.69 -6.10
C THR A 17 11.76 14.79 -5.07
N SER A 18 10.72 15.41 -4.50
CA SER A 18 10.86 16.46 -3.45
C SER A 18 10.81 15.87 -2.03
N MET A 19 11.15 14.60 -1.87
CA MET A 19 11.06 13.89 -0.59
C MET A 19 12.13 14.30 0.43
N ASP A 20 13.14 15.03 0.01
CA ASP A 20 14.29 15.41 0.87
C ASP A 20 13.91 16.26 2.09
N GLU A 21 12.71 16.85 2.09
CA GLU A 21 12.20 17.62 3.23
C GLU A 21 11.28 16.83 4.18
N GLN A 22 10.91 15.59 3.82
CA GLN A 22 10.03 14.77 4.62
C GLN A 22 10.75 13.51 5.10
N ASN A 23 10.59 13.19 6.39
CA ASN A 23 11.17 11.98 6.99
C ASN A 23 10.35 10.70 6.70
N TYR A 24 9.55 10.69 5.63
CA TYR A 24 8.72 9.54 5.25
C TYR A 24 8.63 9.37 3.74
N ASN A 25 8.41 8.13 3.32
CA ASN A 25 8.28 7.77 1.92
C ASN A 25 6.84 7.91 1.44
N ILE A 26 6.60 8.73 0.41
CA ILE A 26 5.30 8.93 -0.26
C ILE A 26 5.21 8.22 -1.60
N ASN A 27 6.27 7.52 -2.05
CA ASN A 27 6.20 6.76 -3.30
C ASN A 27 5.16 5.66 -3.19
N THR A 28 4.37 5.50 -4.24
CA THR A 28 3.57 4.30 -4.39
C THR A 28 4.51 3.13 -4.68
N ASP A 29 4.49 2.12 -3.83
CA ASP A 29 5.30 0.92 -3.96
C ASP A 29 4.49 -0.28 -3.49
N TYR A 30 4.32 -1.25 -4.38
CA TYR A 30 3.62 -2.49 -4.10
C TYR A 30 4.59 -3.66 -4.17
N ASN A 31 4.70 -4.38 -3.08
CA ASN A 31 5.58 -5.54 -2.95
C ASN A 31 4.73 -6.75 -2.59
N ARG A 32 4.86 -7.84 -3.33
CA ARG A 32 4.11 -9.07 -3.05
C ARG A 32 4.98 -10.30 -3.16
N PHE A 33 4.98 -11.08 -2.09
CA PHE A 33 5.57 -12.42 -2.04
C PHE A 33 4.47 -13.47 -2.12
N ASN A 34 4.55 -14.37 -3.09
CA ASN A 34 3.67 -15.52 -3.17
C ASN A 34 4.47 -16.77 -2.86
N PHE A 35 3.88 -17.68 -2.14
CA PHE A 35 4.47 -18.98 -1.83
C PHE A 35 3.45 -20.09 -2.02
N THR A 36 3.95 -21.23 -2.48
CA THR A 36 3.16 -22.46 -2.62
C THR A 36 4.02 -23.64 -2.23
N SER A 37 3.49 -24.52 -1.42
CA SER A 37 4.13 -25.77 -1.07
C SER A 37 3.10 -26.89 -1.04
N ASN A 38 3.34 -27.94 -1.80
CA ASN A 38 2.51 -29.14 -1.81
C ASN A 38 3.38 -30.35 -1.51
N LEU A 39 2.97 -31.11 -0.51
CA LEU A 39 3.66 -32.30 -0.05
C LEU A 39 2.70 -33.48 -0.09
N ASN A 40 3.05 -34.53 -0.79
CA ASN A 40 2.37 -35.79 -0.79
C ASN A 40 3.30 -36.84 -0.17
N LEU A 41 2.87 -37.44 0.90
CA LEU A 41 3.57 -38.50 1.62
C LEU A 41 2.77 -39.80 1.57
N LYS A 42 3.45 -40.90 1.34
CA LYS A 42 2.89 -42.24 1.45
C LYS A 42 3.75 -43.09 2.40
N PRO A 43 3.59 -42.86 3.73
CA PRO A 43 4.39 -43.57 4.74
C PRO A 43 4.22 -45.09 4.66
N THR A 44 3.05 -45.55 4.22
CA THR A 44 2.74 -46.94 3.95
C THR A 44 1.96 -47.10 2.65
N LYS A 45 1.80 -48.33 2.16
CA LYS A 45 0.99 -48.59 0.96
C LYS A 45 -0.49 -48.21 1.14
N ARG A 46 -0.95 -48.06 2.39
CA ARG A 46 -2.36 -47.82 2.76
C ARG A 46 -2.62 -46.40 3.28
N LEU A 47 -1.59 -45.65 3.57
CA LEU A 47 -1.72 -44.30 4.15
C LEU A 47 -1.16 -43.28 3.16
N SER A 48 -1.97 -42.31 2.78
CA SER A 48 -1.54 -41.12 2.07
C SER A 48 -1.85 -39.86 2.88
N ILE A 49 -0.92 -38.94 2.88
CA ILE A 49 -1.01 -37.64 3.56
C ILE A 49 -0.67 -36.58 2.50
N ASP A 50 -1.64 -35.74 2.18
CA ASP A 50 -1.49 -34.62 1.30
C ASP A 50 -1.56 -33.32 2.12
N MET A 51 -0.49 -32.54 2.09
CA MET A 51 -0.41 -31.21 2.73
C MET A 51 -0.21 -30.16 1.64
N GLY A 52 -1.01 -29.11 1.69
CA GLY A 52 -0.89 -27.95 0.85
C GLY A 52 -0.85 -26.69 1.69
N VAL A 53 0.12 -25.82 1.43
CA VAL A 53 0.17 -24.46 1.97
C VAL A 53 0.42 -23.52 0.80
N ASN A 54 -0.44 -22.55 0.60
CA ASN A 54 -0.24 -21.52 -0.39
C ASN A 54 -0.76 -20.18 0.12
N GLY A 55 -0.22 -19.10 -0.39
CA GLY A 55 -0.63 -17.78 0.03
C GLY A 55 0.23 -16.67 -0.52
N TYR A 56 -0.06 -15.49 -0.01
CA TYR A 56 0.74 -14.30 -0.30
C TYR A 56 0.85 -13.37 0.89
N ILE A 57 1.89 -12.57 0.87
CA ILE A 57 2.10 -11.42 1.73
C ILE A 57 2.32 -10.23 0.81
N ALA A 58 1.53 -9.17 0.98
CA ALA A 58 1.64 -7.96 0.20
C ALA A 58 1.76 -6.74 1.11
N GLU A 59 2.71 -5.87 0.78
CA GLU A 59 2.90 -4.57 1.41
C GLU A 59 2.78 -3.49 0.34
N THR A 60 2.00 -2.46 0.65
CA THR A 60 1.82 -1.33 -0.25
C THR A 60 2.02 -0.03 0.50
N ASN A 61 2.81 0.86 -0.07
CA ASN A 61 2.93 2.24 0.36
C ASN A 61 2.21 3.15 -0.64
N TYR A 62 1.47 4.12 -0.15
CA TYR A 62 0.77 5.12 -0.94
C TYR A 62 0.97 6.51 -0.36
N PRO A 63 0.86 7.59 -1.17
CA PRO A 63 0.56 8.90 -0.65
C PRO A 63 -0.72 8.85 0.20
N GLN A 64 -0.89 9.78 1.10
CA GLN A 64 -2.10 9.83 1.93
C GLN A 64 -3.37 10.04 1.09
N GLU A 65 -3.28 10.94 0.11
CA GLU A 65 -4.38 11.19 -0.83
C GLU A 65 -4.42 10.14 -1.94
N ASP A 66 -5.61 9.77 -2.34
CA ASP A 66 -5.78 8.85 -3.45
C ASP A 66 -5.51 9.51 -4.80
N SER A 67 -5.18 8.70 -5.80
CA SER A 67 -4.83 9.19 -7.13
C SER A 67 -5.97 9.94 -7.81
N GLY A 68 -7.25 9.56 -7.57
CA GLY A 68 -8.40 10.23 -8.14
C GLY A 68 -8.50 11.66 -7.65
N THR A 69 -8.42 11.86 -6.32
CA THR A 69 -8.44 13.19 -5.69
C THR A 69 -7.28 14.06 -6.16
N LEU A 70 -6.07 13.47 -6.28
CA LEU A 70 -4.90 14.20 -6.78
C LEU A 70 -5.08 14.65 -8.24
N TYR A 71 -5.62 13.79 -9.12
CA TYR A 71 -5.89 14.15 -10.50
C TYR A 71 -7.01 15.17 -10.62
N GLU A 72 -8.08 15.04 -9.83
CA GLU A 72 -9.17 16.02 -9.78
C GLU A 72 -8.65 17.40 -9.37
N ALA A 73 -7.86 17.49 -8.31
CA ALA A 73 -7.21 18.72 -7.87
C ALA A 73 -6.32 19.30 -8.97
N ALA A 74 -5.49 18.47 -9.62
CA ALA A 74 -4.60 18.92 -10.68
C ALA A 74 -5.33 19.46 -11.93
N MET A 75 -6.52 18.92 -12.23
CA MET A 75 -7.33 19.38 -13.36
C MET A 75 -8.18 20.61 -13.01
N ALA A 76 -8.56 20.78 -11.76
CA ALA A 76 -9.39 21.90 -11.30
C ALA A 76 -8.59 23.20 -11.09
N ILE A 77 -7.28 23.10 -10.93
CA ILE A 77 -6.41 24.22 -10.57
C ILE A 77 -5.88 24.97 -11.80
N ASN A 78 -5.91 26.30 -11.73
CA ASN A 78 -5.24 27.15 -12.70
C ASN A 78 -3.74 27.27 -12.34
N PRO A 79 -2.82 26.79 -13.18
CA PRO A 79 -1.39 26.78 -12.90
C PRO A 79 -0.76 28.18 -12.78
N VAL A 80 -1.45 29.23 -13.22
CA VAL A 80 -0.99 30.63 -13.05
C VAL A 80 -1.14 31.07 -11.58
N TYR A 81 -2.23 30.66 -10.92
CA TYR A 81 -2.45 30.97 -9.51
C TYR A 81 -1.76 29.99 -8.56
N TYR A 82 -1.51 28.78 -9.04
CA TYR A 82 -0.91 27.70 -8.27
C TYR A 82 0.32 27.12 -8.96
N PRO A 83 1.44 27.83 -8.98
CA PRO A 83 2.70 27.20 -9.37
C PRO A 83 3.01 26.05 -8.40
N THR A 84 3.89 25.13 -8.79
CA THR A 84 4.29 24.01 -7.93
C THR A 84 4.87 24.49 -6.60
N LEU A 85 5.75 25.48 -6.63
CA LEU A 85 6.36 26.14 -5.49
C LEU A 85 6.47 27.64 -5.76
N MET A 86 6.44 28.43 -4.70
CA MET A 86 6.79 29.86 -4.74
C MET A 86 8.30 30.05 -4.83
N GLN A 87 8.77 31.28 -5.04
CA GLN A 87 10.19 31.62 -5.16
C GLN A 87 11.02 31.25 -3.95
N ASN A 88 10.41 31.25 -2.76
CA ASN A 88 11.03 30.88 -1.48
C ASN A 88 10.87 29.38 -1.14
N GLY A 89 10.35 28.57 -2.05
CA GLY A 89 10.13 27.13 -1.83
C GLY A 89 8.85 26.78 -1.07
N SER A 90 8.03 27.75 -0.67
CA SER A 90 6.76 27.46 -0.01
C SER A 90 5.68 26.99 -1.00
N ILE A 91 4.70 26.27 -0.49
CA ILE A 91 3.56 25.75 -1.28
C ILE A 91 2.52 26.87 -1.41
N PRO A 92 2.16 27.27 -2.65
CA PRO A 92 1.17 28.31 -2.84
C PRO A 92 -0.24 27.84 -2.47
N GLY A 93 -1.00 28.75 -1.85
CA GLY A 93 -2.41 28.62 -1.55
C GLY A 93 -3.16 29.90 -1.88
N ILE A 94 -4.47 29.93 -1.66
CA ILE A 94 -5.32 31.12 -1.82
C ILE A 94 -5.95 31.45 -0.48
N ASP A 95 -5.98 32.76 -0.15
CA ASP A 95 -6.60 33.28 1.06
C ASP A 95 -8.07 32.82 1.21
N GLY A 96 -8.40 32.30 2.39
CA GLY A 96 -9.76 31.94 2.78
C GLY A 96 -10.37 30.74 2.05
N ASN A 97 -9.60 30.04 1.22
CA ASN A 97 -10.17 28.95 0.41
C ASN A 97 -9.42 27.64 0.47
N ASN A 98 -9.80 26.78 1.41
CA ASN A 98 -9.36 25.38 1.47
C ASN A 98 -9.98 24.49 0.37
N TYR A 99 -10.83 25.04 -0.50
CA TYR A 99 -11.58 24.28 -1.48
C TYR A 99 -10.76 23.77 -2.67
N ASN A 100 -9.63 24.43 -2.96
CA ASN A 100 -8.74 24.02 -4.03
C ASN A 100 -7.31 23.88 -3.49
N PRO A 101 -7.01 22.79 -2.77
CA PRO A 101 -5.68 22.57 -2.25
C PRO A 101 -4.69 22.34 -3.40
N ASN A 102 -3.44 22.78 -3.19
CA ASN A 102 -2.38 22.60 -4.17
C ASN A 102 -2.07 21.11 -4.34
N PRO A 103 -2.19 20.52 -5.55
CA PRO A 103 -1.97 19.07 -5.76
C PRO A 103 -0.56 18.62 -5.41
N TYR A 104 0.44 19.48 -5.55
CA TYR A 104 1.79 19.21 -5.13
C TYR A 104 1.90 19.11 -3.60
N GLY A 105 1.26 20.01 -2.88
CA GLY A 105 1.16 19.95 -1.42
C GLY A 105 0.40 18.73 -0.94
N MET A 106 -0.72 18.41 -1.58
CA MET A 106 -1.50 17.21 -1.31
C MET A 106 -0.66 15.93 -1.45
N LEU A 107 0.10 15.83 -2.54
CA LEU A 107 0.95 14.68 -2.80
C LEU A 107 2.11 14.56 -1.80
N THR A 108 2.79 15.69 -1.50
CA THR A 108 4.09 15.66 -0.83
C THR A 108 4.03 15.94 0.66
N ARG A 109 2.98 16.60 1.16
CA ARG A 109 2.92 17.13 2.54
C ARG A 109 1.81 16.54 3.40
N ARG A 110 0.88 15.76 2.86
CA ARG A 110 -0.26 15.20 3.60
C ARG A 110 0.00 13.88 4.30
N GLY A 111 1.20 13.32 4.14
CA GLY A 111 1.58 12.07 4.78
C GLY A 111 1.52 10.86 3.87
N TYR A 112 1.32 9.69 4.45
CA TYR A 112 1.37 8.40 3.75
C TYR A 112 0.36 7.39 4.30
N ARG A 113 0.12 6.35 3.53
CA ARG A 113 -0.68 5.19 3.91
C ARG A 113 0.07 3.91 3.57
N ASN A 114 0.29 3.08 4.59
CA ASN A 114 0.85 1.74 4.43
C ASN A 114 -0.24 0.69 4.62
N GLU A 115 -0.33 -0.24 3.70
CA GLU A 115 -1.23 -1.37 3.77
C GLU A 115 -0.46 -2.67 3.76
N TYR A 116 -0.76 -3.53 4.72
CA TYR A 116 -0.27 -4.89 4.78
C TYR A 116 -1.44 -5.85 4.61
N ASN A 117 -1.32 -6.77 3.67
CA ASN A 117 -2.31 -7.80 3.42
C ASN A 117 -1.63 -9.16 3.31
N SER A 118 -2.10 -10.12 4.06
CA SER A 118 -1.66 -11.50 3.91
C SER A 118 -2.83 -12.45 3.84
N LYS A 119 -2.69 -13.48 3.03
CA LYS A 119 -3.67 -14.55 2.93
C LYS A 119 -2.95 -15.88 2.79
N ILE A 120 -3.29 -16.81 3.68
CA ILE A 120 -2.67 -18.13 3.75
C ILE A 120 -3.79 -19.16 3.73
N TYR A 121 -3.67 -20.11 2.82
CA TYR A 121 -4.55 -21.26 2.68
C TYR A 121 -3.76 -22.50 3.04
N THR A 122 -4.33 -23.32 3.91
CA THR A 122 -3.72 -24.57 4.33
C THR A 122 -4.75 -25.68 4.20
N ASN A 123 -4.35 -26.79 3.59
CA ASN A 123 -5.14 -27.99 3.55
C ASN A 123 -4.31 -29.21 3.94
N LEU A 124 -4.92 -30.09 4.70
CA LEU A 124 -4.38 -31.39 5.09
C LEU A 124 -5.42 -32.45 4.78
N ARG A 125 -5.06 -33.40 3.94
CA ARG A 125 -5.87 -34.57 3.63
C ARG A 125 -5.11 -35.81 4.07
N ILE A 126 -5.78 -36.65 4.85
CA ILE A 126 -5.27 -37.96 5.28
C ILE A 126 -6.25 -39.00 4.75
N ALA A 127 -5.76 -39.94 3.96
CA ALA A 127 -6.53 -41.04 3.48
C ALA A 127 -5.88 -42.37 3.88
N HIS A 128 -6.67 -43.27 4.45
CA HIS A 128 -6.22 -44.55 4.92
C HIS A 128 -7.12 -45.65 4.36
N ASP A 129 -6.51 -46.64 3.66
CA ASP A 129 -7.18 -47.81 3.18
C ASP A 129 -7.29 -48.85 4.30
N LEU A 130 -8.51 -49.33 4.55
CA LEU A 130 -8.84 -50.26 5.63
C LEU A 130 -8.84 -51.74 5.18
N ASP A 131 -8.03 -52.06 4.18
CA ASP A 131 -7.90 -53.44 3.65
C ASP A 131 -7.22 -54.42 4.63
N PHE A 132 -7.63 -54.40 5.91
CA PHE A 132 -7.06 -55.27 6.94
C PHE A 132 -7.77 -56.64 6.98
N TRP A 133 -9.05 -56.67 6.68
CA TRP A 133 -9.87 -57.87 6.74
C TRP A 133 -10.61 -58.09 5.42
N ASN A 134 -11.02 -59.32 5.18
CA ASN A 134 -11.73 -59.67 3.93
C ASN A 134 -13.04 -58.90 3.74
N TRP A 135 -13.71 -58.49 4.83
CA TRP A 135 -14.96 -57.72 4.77
C TRP A 135 -14.74 -56.22 4.55
N SER A 136 -13.54 -55.70 4.84
CA SER A 136 -13.22 -54.29 4.66
C SER A 136 -12.47 -53.97 3.36
N LYS A 137 -12.33 -54.97 2.47
CA LYS A 137 -11.70 -54.76 1.17
C LYS A 137 -12.41 -53.70 0.36
N GLY A 138 -11.63 -52.70 -0.10
CA GLY A 138 -12.14 -51.55 -0.86
C GLY A 138 -12.73 -50.43 -0.01
N LEU A 139 -12.69 -50.55 1.32
CA LEU A 139 -13.09 -49.47 2.21
C LEU A 139 -11.91 -48.53 2.48
N SER A 140 -12.12 -47.25 2.32
CA SER A 140 -11.14 -46.19 2.67
C SER A 140 -11.80 -45.12 3.54
N VAL A 141 -11.03 -44.55 4.43
CA VAL A 141 -11.42 -43.41 5.25
C VAL A 141 -10.54 -42.19 4.88
N THR A 142 -11.20 -41.11 4.58
CA THR A 142 -10.52 -39.84 4.25
C THR A 142 -10.97 -38.75 5.22
N ALA A 143 -10.01 -38.09 5.86
CA ALA A 143 -10.21 -36.89 6.64
C ALA A 143 -9.55 -35.70 5.92
N THR A 144 -10.25 -34.58 5.85
CA THR A 144 -9.72 -33.35 5.27
C THR A 144 -9.93 -32.21 6.25
N LEU A 145 -8.85 -31.47 6.53
CA LEU A 145 -8.84 -30.23 7.29
C LEU A 145 -8.41 -29.12 6.37
N ALA A 146 -9.14 -28.01 6.38
CA ALA A 146 -8.76 -26.80 5.68
C ALA A 146 -8.79 -25.63 6.66
N PHE A 147 -7.79 -24.79 6.60
CA PHE A 147 -7.69 -23.60 7.42
C PHE A 147 -7.20 -22.44 6.55
N ASP A 148 -8.01 -21.37 6.51
CA ASP A 148 -7.71 -20.16 5.79
C ASP A 148 -7.57 -19.02 6.77
N THR A 149 -6.53 -18.21 6.61
CA THR A 149 -6.35 -16.99 7.40
C THR A 149 -6.14 -15.81 6.49
N TRP A 150 -6.75 -14.70 6.87
CA TRP A 150 -6.54 -13.40 6.25
C TRP A 150 -6.20 -12.37 7.32
N THR A 151 -5.18 -11.58 7.05
CA THR A 151 -4.77 -10.47 7.91
C THR A 151 -4.61 -9.23 7.07
N GLY A 152 -5.28 -8.16 7.46
CA GLY A 152 -5.15 -6.82 6.88
C GLY A 152 -4.81 -5.81 7.95
N ARG A 153 -3.87 -4.92 7.67
CA ARG A 153 -3.52 -3.77 8.52
C ARG A 153 -3.30 -2.56 7.63
N THR A 154 -3.91 -1.44 8.00
CA THR A 154 -3.68 -0.14 7.37
C THR A 154 -3.14 0.82 8.42
N LEU A 155 -1.98 1.42 8.15
CA LEU A 155 -1.40 2.51 8.90
C LEU A 155 -1.54 3.78 8.07
N LYS A 156 -2.16 4.81 8.65
CA LYS A 156 -2.30 6.13 8.03
C LYS A 156 -1.60 7.16 8.87
N TYR A 157 -0.73 7.94 8.24
CA TYR A 157 -0.16 9.14 8.81
C TYR A 157 -0.72 10.33 8.05
N ASN A 158 -1.57 11.10 8.74
CA ASN A 158 -2.23 12.27 8.17
C ASN A 158 -1.55 13.52 8.70
N LYS A 159 -1.26 14.44 7.80
CA LYS A 159 -0.76 15.76 8.09
C LYS A 159 -1.50 16.76 7.21
N MET A 160 -1.72 17.97 7.70
CA MET A 160 -2.19 19.08 6.87
C MET A 160 -0.97 19.83 6.32
N GLU A 161 -1.01 20.17 5.05
CA GLU A 161 0.00 21.02 4.43
C GLU A 161 -0.17 22.47 4.86
N SER A 162 0.94 23.15 5.16
CA SER A 162 0.96 24.60 5.29
C SER A 162 1.05 25.21 3.90
N THR A 163 0.14 26.12 3.59
CA THR A 163 0.13 26.86 2.32
C THR A 163 0.28 28.37 2.58
N TYR A 164 0.82 29.06 1.58
CA TYR A 164 1.18 30.46 1.68
C TYR A 164 0.63 31.24 0.48
N TRP A 165 0.39 32.50 0.67
CA TRP A 165 0.00 33.40 -0.41
C TRP A 165 0.80 34.71 -0.35
N TYR A 166 0.89 35.42 -1.47
CA TYR A 166 1.64 36.65 -1.52
C TYR A 166 0.90 37.81 -0.79
N ALA A 167 1.54 38.43 0.15
CA ALA A 167 0.97 39.56 0.89
C ALA A 167 0.97 40.91 0.12
N GLY A 168 1.30 40.88 -1.15
CA GLY A 168 1.33 42.09 -2.01
C GLY A 168 2.54 42.98 -1.85
N SER A 169 3.51 42.64 -0.98
CA SER A 169 4.76 43.36 -0.76
C SER A 169 5.97 42.46 -0.89
N LYS A 170 7.13 43.07 -1.14
CA LYS A 170 8.42 42.37 -1.14
C LYS A 170 9.19 42.67 0.12
N ASP A 171 9.90 41.67 0.64
CA ASP A 171 10.89 41.85 1.68
C ASP A 171 12.05 42.74 1.13
N PRO A 172 12.33 43.86 1.75
CA PRO A 172 13.36 44.79 1.27
C PRO A 172 14.78 44.20 1.33
N ASN A 173 15.01 43.15 2.15
CA ASN A 173 16.33 42.55 2.33
C ASN A 173 16.58 41.41 1.33
N THR A 174 15.58 40.62 1.05
CA THR A 174 15.71 39.44 0.18
C THR A 174 15.21 39.70 -1.23
N GLY A 175 14.38 40.73 -1.44
CA GLY A 175 13.73 41.03 -2.72
C GLY A 175 12.63 40.01 -3.12
N LEU A 176 12.34 39.05 -2.28
CA LEU A 176 11.29 38.07 -2.46
C LEU A 176 9.94 38.61 -2.00
N TRP A 177 8.84 38.05 -2.53
CA TRP A 177 7.50 38.37 -2.07
C TRP A 177 7.28 37.87 -0.64
N ASN A 178 6.68 38.70 0.20
CA ASN A 178 6.21 38.29 1.52
C ASN A 178 5.03 37.31 1.34
N ASN A 179 5.09 36.23 2.06
CA ASN A 179 4.02 35.22 2.10
C ASN A 179 3.36 35.28 3.47
N ASP A 180 2.04 35.25 3.49
CA ASP A 180 1.31 34.99 4.72
C ASP A 180 1.02 33.49 4.84
N VAL A 181 1.09 32.98 6.06
CA VAL A 181 0.72 31.62 6.36
C VAL A 181 -0.81 31.50 6.24
N PHE A 182 -1.23 30.58 5.42
CA PHE A 182 -2.63 30.38 5.15
C PHE A 182 -3.25 29.25 5.98
N ASN A 183 -2.46 28.23 6.26
CA ASN A 183 -2.82 27.11 7.09
C ASN A 183 -1.65 26.77 8.01
N GLU A 184 -1.74 27.18 9.27
CA GLU A 184 -0.67 27.01 10.26
C GLU A 184 -0.66 25.62 10.91
N ASP A 185 -1.77 24.89 10.83
CA ASP A 185 -1.95 23.61 11.53
C ASP A 185 -1.46 22.40 10.70
N GLY A 186 -0.41 22.61 9.92
CA GLY A 186 0.17 21.57 9.08
C GLY A 186 0.93 20.46 9.83
#